data_00608f4b93333f487000cad972cb0417
#
_entry.id   00608f4b93333f487000cad972cb0417
#
_cell.length_a   1.000
_cell.length_b   1.000
_cell.length_c   1.000
_cell.angle_alpha   90.00
_cell.angle_beta   90.00
_cell.angle_gamma   90.00
#
_symmetry.space_group_name_H-M   'P 1'
#
loop_
_entity.id
_entity.type
_entity.pdbx_description
1 polymer ?
#
loop_
_entity_poly.entity_id
_entity_poly.type
_entity_poly.pdbx_seq_one_letter_code
_entity_poly.pdbx_strand_id
1 'polypeptide(L)'
;MLKIAIAAEFELAEKIVEALEQTELNVEQIVAVEIYPFAEEQGLRFNHKSVAQMAADKVDWSEFQYAFFATDVAHANHLAQAASAGVVVLDLLGTCAGLPDVPVVIPTVNEAQLSELHRNIVSLPNPQVTQVILATASLLQDMPVKHLSVTSLLPASYTSGETVSRLAGQTAQLLNGIPLDETQQRLAFDVFPQSSDPLAMQVQSFFPQLENVVLHAVQVPVFYGMSQKVTALCDYSLEMERQIELWQQNPLIQYDAEQVITPVINGERENGEADVKLHISGVSAVENGISFWTVADEQRFNIAFLGVKLLEGLYREGY
;
A
#
# COMPACT_ATOMS: atom_id res chain seq x y z
N MET A 1 -13.50 -9.83 -21.56
CA MET A 1 -13.70 -10.51 -20.26
C MET A 1 -12.35 -10.84 -19.70
N LEU A 2 -12.09 -10.48 -18.46
CA LEU A 2 -10.75 -10.56 -17.85
C LEU A 2 -10.64 -11.79 -16.94
N LYS A 3 -9.55 -12.55 -17.09
CA LYS A 3 -9.16 -13.59 -16.15
C LYS A 3 -7.96 -13.09 -15.36
N ILE A 4 -8.09 -13.08 -14.05
CA ILE A 4 -7.11 -12.47 -13.13
C ILE A 4 -6.62 -13.54 -12.15
N ALA A 5 -5.29 -13.62 -11.97
CA ALA A 5 -4.68 -14.39 -10.91
C ALA A 5 -4.34 -13.47 -9.71
N ILE A 6 -4.49 -13.97 -8.50
CA ILE A 6 -4.11 -13.26 -7.26
C ILE A 6 -3.16 -14.15 -6.47
N ALA A 7 -1.94 -13.70 -6.30
CA ALA A 7 -0.86 -14.35 -5.56
C ALA A 7 -0.51 -13.49 -4.33
N ALA A 8 -1.13 -13.79 -3.19
CA ALA A 8 -0.99 -13.05 -1.94
C ALA A 8 -1.28 -13.95 -0.73
N GLU A 9 -0.98 -13.47 0.48
CA GLU A 9 -1.53 -14.03 1.71
C GLU A 9 -3.06 -13.89 1.70
N PHE A 10 -3.75 -14.80 2.39
CA PHE A 10 -5.22 -14.91 2.35
C PHE A 10 -5.94 -13.58 2.66
N GLU A 11 -5.60 -12.93 3.78
CA GLU A 11 -6.25 -11.68 4.20
C GLU A 11 -6.07 -10.55 3.18
N LEU A 12 -4.90 -10.49 2.53
CA LEU A 12 -4.64 -9.49 1.50
C LEU A 12 -5.34 -9.86 0.18
N ALA A 13 -5.42 -11.14 -0.15
CA ALA A 13 -6.18 -11.62 -1.31
C ALA A 13 -7.68 -11.30 -1.17
N GLU A 14 -8.27 -11.40 0.03
CA GLU A 14 -9.64 -10.96 0.29
C GLU A 14 -9.82 -9.46 -0.03
N LYS A 15 -8.91 -8.60 0.45
CA LYS A 15 -8.98 -7.15 0.20
C LYS A 15 -8.82 -6.80 -1.28
N ILE A 16 -7.97 -7.54 -2.02
CA ILE A 16 -7.84 -7.36 -3.47
C ILE A 16 -9.15 -7.76 -4.18
N VAL A 17 -9.76 -8.87 -3.76
CA VAL A 17 -11.05 -9.31 -4.33
C VAL A 17 -12.16 -8.30 -4.02
N GLU A 18 -12.25 -7.79 -2.80
CA GLU A 18 -13.20 -6.73 -2.41
C GLU A 18 -13.01 -5.47 -3.26
N ALA A 19 -11.77 -5.05 -3.49
CA ALA A 19 -11.47 -3.90 -4.34
C ALA A 19 -11.85 -4.15 -5.83
N LEU A 20 -11.67 -5.39 -6.32
CA LEU A 20 -12.09 -5.79 -7.67
C LEU A 20 -13.62 -5.84 -7.82
N GLU A 21 -14.38 -6.09 -6.76
CA GLU A 21 -15.85 -6.03 -6.80
C GLU A 21 -16.39 -4.59 -7.01
N GLN A 22 -15.57 -3.59 -6.68
CA GLN A 22 -15.91 -2.16 -6.81
C GLN A 22 -15.52 -1.56 -8.16
N THR A 23 -14.76 -2.30 -8.99
CA THR A 23 -14.35 -1.82 -10.32
C THR A 23 -15.45 -2.01 -11.37
N GLU A 24 -15.46 -1.15 -12.39
CA GLU A 24 -16.31 -1.29 -13.58
C GLU A 24 -15.74 -2.30 -14.61
N LEU A 25 -14.56 -2.86 -14.36
CA LEU A 25 -13.94 -3.83 -15.26
C LEU A 25 -14.75 -5.13 -15.31
N ASN A 26 -14.91 -5.67 -16.52
CA ASN A 26 -15.63 -6.93 -16.70
C ASN A 26 -14.73 -8.13 -16.36
N VAL A 27 -14.61 -8.42 -15.07
CA VAL A 27 -13.85 -9.56 -14.55
C VAL A 27 -14.71 -10.82 -14.65
N GLU A 28 -14.26 -11.78 -15.47
CA GLU A 28 -14.96 -13.05 -15.69
C GLU A 28 -14.59 -14.09 -14.63
N GLN A 29 -13.29 -14.17 -14.34
CA GLN A 29 -12.75 -15.20 -13.47
C GLN A 29 -11.60 -14.66 -12.63
N ILE A 30 -11.59 -15.02 -11.36
CA ILE A 30 -10.45 -14.86 -10.46
C ILE A 30 -9.98 -16.23 -10.02
N VAL A 31 -8.67 -16.42 -9.96
CA VAL A 31 -8.02 -17.59 -9.38
C VAL A 31 -7.06 -17.12 -8.28
N ALA A 32 -7.23 -17.66 -7.09
CA ALA A 32 -6.27 -17.48 -6.00
C ALA A 32 -5.11 -18.46 -6.17
N VAL A 33 -3.91 -17.90 -6.28
CA VAL A 33 -2.68 -18.70 -6.40
C VAL A 33 -2.05 -18.81 -5.02
N GLU A 34 -2.05 -20.03 -4.50
CA GLU A 34 -1.49 -20.35 -3.17
C GLU A 34 0.05 -20.33 -3.20
N ILE A 35 0.62 -19.15 -3.25
CA ILE A 35 2.06 -18.96 -2.99
C ILE A 35 2.32 -19.15 -1.48
N TYR A 36 1.40 -18.63 -0.66
CA TYR A 36 1.31 -18.95 0.75
C TYR A 36 0.13 -19.91 0.96
N PRO A 37 0.31 -21.04 1.71
CA PRO A 37 -0.76 -22.00 1.92
C PRO A 37 -1.95 -21.36 2.64
N PHE A 38 -3.16 -21.57 2.12
CA PHE A 38 -4.39 -21.19 2.83
C PHE A 38 -4.80 -22.29 3.82
N ALA A 39 -5.45 -21.90 4.90
CA ALA A 39 -6.02 -22.87 5.82
C ALA A 39 -7.24 -23.56 5.17
N GLU A 40 -7.53 -24.84 5.56
CA GLU A 40 -8.62 -25.63 4.95
C GLU A 40 -10.00 -24.95 5.00
N GLU A 41 -10.24 -24.07 5.98
CA GLU A 41 -11.51 -23.37 6.17
C GLU A 41 -11.55 -22.01 5.41
N GLN A 42 -10.42 -21.57 4.84
CA GLN A 42 -10.33 -20.29 4.11
C GLN A 42 -10.76 -20.46 2.66
N GLY A 43 -11.68 -19.61 2.22
CA GLY A 43 -12.17 -19.60 0.85
C GLY A 43 -12.56 -18.20 0.41
N LEU A 44 -11.92 -17.71 -0.65
CA LEU A 44 -12.24 -16.42 -1.26
C LEU A 44 -13.57 -16.47 -2.00
N ARG A 45 -14.25 -15.33 -2.02
CA ARG A 45 -15.50 -15.15 -2.80
C ARG A 45 -15.45 -13.88 -3.61
N PHE A 46 -15.87 -13.98 -4.86
CA PHE A 46 -16.03 -12.86 -5.79
C PHE A 46 -17.46 -12.85 -6.33
N ASN A 47 -18.19 -11.76 -6.16
CA ASN A 47 -19.60 -11.64 -6.54
C ASN A 47 -20.43 -12.83 -6.00
N HIS A 48 -20.25 -13.17 -4.74
CA HIS A 48 -20.88 -14.27 -4.02
C HIS A 48 -20.55 -15.69 -4.52
N LYS A 49 -19.65 -15.84 -5.50
CA LYS A 49 -19.19 -17.14 -6.01
C LYS A 49 -17.85 -17.50 -5.39
N SER A 50 -17.64 -18.77 -5.15
CA SER A 50 -16.34 -19.26 -4.68
C SER A 50 -15.27 -19.03 -5.74
N VAL A 51 -14.13 -18.48 -5.33
CA VAL A 51 -12.94 -18.32 -6.17
C VAL A 51 -12.16 -19.63 -6.17
N ALA A 52 -11.72 -20.07 -7.34
CA ALA A 52 -10.88 -21.25 -7.46
C ALA A 52 -9.51 -21.00 -6.82
N GLN A 53 -9.01 -21.99 -6.10
CA GLN A 53 -7.68 -21.98 -5.48
C GLN A 53 -6.78 -22.96 -6.23
N MET A 54 -5.53 -22.55 -6.46
CA MET A 54 -4.55 -23.34 -7.20
C MET A 54 -3.15 -23.19 -6.60
N ALA A 55 -2.46 -24.29 -6.39
CA ALA A 55 -1.08 -24.25 -5.95
C ALA A 55 -0.19 -23.62 -7.01
N ALA A 56 0.78 -22.80 -6.61
CA ALA A 56 1.62 -21.98 -7.50
C ALA A 56 2.38 -22.79 -8.56
N ASP A 57 2.75 -24.03 -8.28
CA ASP A 57 3.45 -24.95 -9.18
C ASP A 57 2.54 -25.58 -10.27
N LYS A 58 1.23 -25.42 -10.15
CA LYS A 58 0.21 -25.98 -11.08
C LYS A 58 -0.45 -24.93 -11.96
N VAL A 59 -0.08 -23.66 -11.79
CA VAL A 59 -0.69 -22.56 -12.53
C VAL A 59 -0.18 -22.55 -13.97
N ASP A 60 -1.09 -22.58 -14.94
CA ASP A 60 -0.80 -22.19 -16.31
C ASP A 60 -1.00 -20.68 -16.45
N TRP A 61 0.07 -19.92 -16.33
CA TRP A 61 0.03 -18.46 -16.38
C TRP A 61 -0.53 -17.94 -17.72
N SER A 62 -0.39 -18.69 -18.83
CA SER A 62 -0.86 -18.25 -20.13
C SER A 62 -2.39 -18.10 -20.24
N GLU A 63 -3.14 -18.60 -19.27
CA GLU A 63 -4.60 -18.47 -19.22
C GLU A 63 -5.07 -17.09 -18.70
N PHE A 64 -4.18 -16.28 -18.13
CA PHE A 64 -4.51 -15.02 -17.47
C PHE A 64 -4.07 -13.80 -18.28
N GLN A 65 -4.85 -12.73 -18.23
CA GLN A 65 -4.45 -11.42 -18.77
C GLN A 65 -3.63 -10.63 -17.75
N TYR A 66 -4.04 -10.67 -16.47
CA TYR A 66 -3.41 -9.95 -15.39
C TYR A 66 -3.13 -10.86 -14.19
N ALA A 67 -2.09 -10.53 -13.46
CA ALA A 67 -1.80 -11.19 -12.18
C ALA A 67 -1.35 -10.17 -11.13
N PHE A 68 -2.04 -10.16 -10.00
CA PHE A 68 -1.62 -9.45 -8.81
C PHE A 68 -0.63 -10.29 -8.01
N PHE A 69 0.52 -9.72 -7.71
CA PHE A 69 1.50 -10.30 -6.82
C PHE A 69 1.72 -9.39 -5.62
N ALA A 70 1.33 -9.85 -4.43
CA ALA A 70 1.66 -9.24 -3.17
C ALA A 70 2.56 -10.19 -2.37
N THR A 71 3.79 -10.33 -2.84
CA THR A 71 4.75 -11.33 -2.37
C THR A 71 6.14 -10.73 -2.19
N ASP A 72 6.95 -11.38 -1.39
CA ASP A 72 8.35 -11.02 -1.20
C ASP A 72 9.27 -11.57 -2.29
N VAL A 73 10.57 -11.25 -2.19
CA VAL A 73 11.63 -11.67 -3.13
C VAL A 73 11.76 -13.19 -3.23
N ALA A 74 11.38 -13.95 -2.19
CA ALA A 74 11.46 -15.41 -2.23
C ALA A 74 10.57 -16.01 -3.34
N HIS A 75 9.51 -15.30 -3.71
CA HIS A 75 8.54 -15.71 -4.73
C HIS A 75 8.72 -15.01 -6.10
N ALA A 76 9.79 -14.24 -6.29
CA ALA A 76 10.07 -13.50 -7.53
C ALA A 76 10.11 -14.39 -8.79
N ASN A 77 10.43 -15.69 -8.63
CA ASN A 77 10.44 -16.64 -9.75
C ASN A 77 9.04 -16.85 -10.35
N HIS A 78 7.98 -16.90 -9.53
CA HIS A 78 6.61 -17.05 -10.03
C HIS A 78 6.14 -15.81 -10.78
N LEU A 79 6.50 -14.63 -10.26
CA LEU A 79 6.25 -13.35 -10.91
C LEU A 79 6.93 -13.29 -12.29
N ALA A 80 8.20 -13.69 -12.38
CA ALA A 80 8.95 -13.73 -13.63
C ALA A 80 8.37 -14.76 -14.62
N GLN A 81 7.86 -15.90 -14.14
CA GLN A 81 7.18 -16.90 -14.97
C GLN A 81 5.88 -16.35 -15.56
N ALA A 82 5.06 -15.68 -14.75
CA ALA A 82 3.82 -15.05 -15.21
C ALA A 82 4.11 -13.99 -16.29
N ALA A 83 5.05 -13.09 -16.06
CA ALA A 83 5.44 -12.08 -17.03
C ALA A 83 5.98 -12.69 -18.34
N SER A 84 6.77 -13.77 -18.25
CA SER A 84 7.32 -14.50 -19.42
C SER A 84 6.24 -15.22 -20.21
N ALA A 85 5.14 -15.61 -19.59
CA ALA A 85 3.97 -16.20 -20.25
C ALA A 85 3.08 -15.15 -20.94
N GLY A 86 3.42 -13.87 -20.86
CA GLY A 86 2.67 -12.77 -21.47
C GLY A 86 1.61 -12.13 -20.58
N VAL A 87 1.53 -12.53 -19.30
CA VAL A 87 0.63 -11.91 -18.32
C VAL A 87 1.16 -10.53 -17.93
N VAL A 88 0.28 -9.56 -17.83
CA VAL A 88 0.60 -8.26 -17.22
C VAL A 88 0.59 -8.40 -15.70
N VAL A 89 1.75 -8.27 -15.11
CA VAL A 89 1.98 -8.49 -13.68
C VAL A 89 1.95 -7.16 -12.92
N LEU A 90 1.11 -7.09 -11.89
CA LEU A 90 1.05 -5.99 -10.94
C LEU A 90 1.77 -6.43 -9.65
N ASP A 91 2.97 -5.94 -9.45
CA ASP A 91 3.75 -6.14 -8.23
C ASP A 91 3.32 -5.10 -7.18
N LEU A 92 2.60 -5.55 -6.17
CA LEU A 92 1.94 -4.67 -5.20
C LEU A 92 2.81 -4.29 -4.00
N LEU A 93 3.92 -4.98 -3.77
CA LEU A 93 4.82 -4.74 -2.63
C LEU A 93 6.17 -4.12 -3.02
N GLY A 94 6.36 -3.82 -4.30
CA GLY A 94 7.61 -3.22 -4.78
C GLY A 94 8.77 -4.18 -4.87
N THR A 95 8.51 -5.47 -4.95
CA THR A 95 9.54 -6.52 -5.10
C THR A 95 10.40 -6.30 -6.35
N CYS A 96 9.81 -5.80 -7.42
CA CYS A 96 10.46 -5.48 -8.68
C CYS A 96 10.80 -4.00 -8.87
N ALA A 97 10.51 -3.13 -7.89
CA ALA A 97 10.69 -1.68 -8.01
C ALA A 97 12.16 -1.24 -8.22
N GLY A 98 13.12 -2.10 -7.91
CA GLY A 98 14.54 -1.84 -8.16
C GLY A 98 15.05 -2.25 -9.55
N LEU A 99 14.22 -2.86 -10.39
CA LEU A 99 14.60 -3.29 -11.73
C LEU A 99 14.49 -2.12 -12.72
N PRO A 100 15.53 -1.86 -13.55
CA PRO A 100 15.61 -0.65 -14.40
C PRO A 100 14.50 -0.56 -15.47
N ASP A 101 13.96 -1.70 -15.91
CA ASP A 101 12.95 -1.76 -16.97
C ASP A 101 11.53 -2.02 -16.41
N VAL A 102 11.32 -1.87 -15.12
CA VAL A 102 10.02 -2.00 -14.48
C VAL A 102 9.56 -0.61 -14.03
N PRO A 103 8.47 -0.07 -14.60
CA PRO A 103 7.94 1.20 -14.15
C PRO A 103 7.37 1.06 -12.73
N VAL A 104 7.69 2.04 -11.88
CA VAL A 104 7.15 2.15 -10.52
C VAL A 104 6.10 3.25 -10.53
N VAL A 105 4.83 2.86 -10.41
CA VAL A 105 3.70 3.77 -10.67
C VAL A 105 2.79 3.89 -9.45
N ILE A 106 2.43 5.12 -9.12
CA ILE A 106 1.39 5.43 -8.15
C ILE A 106 0.23 6.11 -8.91
N PRO A 107 -0.98 5.57 -8.84
CA PRO A 107 -2.16 6.18 -9.45
C PRO A 107 -2.31 7.67 -9.08
N THR A 108 -2.72 8.50 -10.02
CA THR A 108 -2.84 9.97 -9.95
C THR A 108 -1.52 10.74 -9.84
N VAL A 109 -0.37 10.07 -9.71
CA VAL A 109 0.94 10.74 -9.58
C VAL A 109 1.74 10.67 -10.88
N ASN A 110 1.97 9.48 -11.42
CA ASN A 110 2.86 9.26 -12.57
C ASN A 110 2.33 8.19 -13.55
N GLU A 111 1.03 8.09 -13.74
CA GLU A 111 0.36 7.12 -14.61
C GLU A 111 0.86 7.12 -16.07
N ALA A 112 1.43 8.24 -16.54
CA ALA A 112 2.00 8.31 -17.89
C ALA A 112 3.09 7.26 -18.15
N GLN A 113 3.73 6.71 -17.11
CA GLN A 113 4.71 5.63 -17.22
C GLN A 113 4.07 4.29 -17.60
N LEU A 114 2.73 4.16 -17.56
CA LEU A 114 2.03 2.95 -18.00
C LEU A 114 2.02 2.76 -19.52
N SER A 115 2.33 3.80 -20.30
CA SER A 115 2.28 3.76 -21.76
C SER A 115 3.24 2.74 -22.38
N GLU A 116 4.30 2.34 -21.68
CA GLU A 116 5.30 1.37 -22.17
C GLU A 116 5.72 0.38 -21.07
N LEU A 117 5.27 -0.87 -21.15
CA LEU A 117 5.70 -1.96 -20.29
C LEU A 117 6.72 -2.85 -21.00
N HIS A 118 8.01 -2.68 -20.70
CA HIS A 118 9.06 -3.45 -21.36
C HIS A 118 9.13 -4.92 -20.92
N ARG A 119 8.65 -5.25 -19.73
CA ARG A 119 8.72 -6.61 -19.14
C ARG A 119 7.37 -7.19 -18.77
N ASN A 120 6.25 -6.60 -19.19
CA ASN A 120 4.91 -6.94 -18.71
C ASN A 120 4.78 -6.88 -17.18
N ILE A 121 5.59 -6.06 -16.51
CA ILE A 121 5.56 -5.87 -15.06
C ILE A 121 5.43 -4.39 -14.79
N VAL A 122 4.53 -4.04 -13.88
CA VAL A 122 4.44 -2.73 -13.24
C VAL A 122 4.48 -2.91 -11.73
N SER A 123 5.14 -2.03 -11.02
CA SER A 123 5.31 -2.12 -9.57
C SER A 123 4.65 -0.94 -8.87
N LEU A 124 3.91 -1.19 -7.78
CA LEU A 124 3.69 -0.18 -6.75
C LEU A 124 4.96 -0.10 -5.89
N PRO A 125 5.32 1.07 -5.37
CA PRO A 125 6.39 1.13 -4.38
C PRO A 125 5.93 0.56 -3.03
N ASN A 126 6.85 0.45 -2.09
CA ASN A 126 6.52 0.10 -0.71
C ASN A 126 5.37 0.96 -0.16
N PRO A 127 4.40 0.43 0.61
CA PRO A 127 3.25 1.19 1.13
C PRO A 127 3.62 2.49 1.86
N GLN A 128 4.75 2.53 2.60
CA GLN A 128 5.22 3.76 3.26
C GLN A 128 5.60 4.83 2.23
N VAL A 129 6.25 4.44 1.13
CA VAL A 129 6.63 5.32 0.02
C VAL A 129 5.39 5.77 -0.74
N THR A 130 4.49 4.83 -1.06
CA THR A 130 3.22 5.13 -1.72
C THR A 130 2.45 6.21 -0.97
N GLN A 131 2.28 6.05 0.34
CA GLN A 131 1.49 6.98 1.16
C GLN A 131 2.10 8.38 1.20
N VAL A 132 3.40 8.51 1.44
CA VAL A 132 4.06 9.83 1.49
C VAL A 132 4.12 10.49 0.12
N ILE A 133 4.39 9.74 -0.95
CA ILE A 133 4.42 10.29 -2.32
C ILE A 133 3.04 10.80 -2.72
N LEU A 134 1.98 10.01 -2.51
CA LEU A 134 0.62 10.45 -2.82
C LEU A 134 0.25 11.73 -2.07
N ALA A 135 0.62 11.83 -0.79
CA ALA A 135 0.36 13.02 0.03
C ALA A 135 1.18 14.25 -0.37
N THR A 136 2.37 14.06 -0.95
CA THR A 136 3.31 15.16 -1.23
C THR A 136 3.46 15.48 -2.71
N ALA A 137 2.92 14.67 -3.62
CA ALA A 137 3.13 14.81 -5.07
C ALA A 137 2.78 16.21 -5.58
N SER A 138 1.63 16.76 -5.21
CA SER A 138 1.22 18.12 -5.61
C SER A 138 2.17 19.20 -5.07
N LEU A 139 2.62 19.05 -3.83
CA LEU A 139 3.58 19.96 -3.22
C LEU A 139 4.94 19.93 -3.93
N LEU A 140 5.43 18.73 -4.23
CA LEU A 140 6.74 18.52 -4.84
C LEU A 140 6.79 18.92 -6.33
N GLN A 141 5.64 18.96 -7.00
CA GLN A 141 5.52 19.47 -8.39
C GLN A 141 5.50 20.99 -8.44
N ASP A 142 4.88 21.64 -7.47
CA ASP A 142 4.66 23.08 -7.45
C ASP A 142 5.77 23.87 -6.74
N MET A 143 6.50 23.24 -5.82
CA MET A 143 7.44 23.91 -4.91
C MET A 143 8.81 23.22 -4.87
N PRO A 144 9.91 23.98 -4.77
CA PRO A 144 11.24 23.43 -4.55
C PRO A 144 11.41 22.96 -3.09
N VAL A 145 10.81 21.83 -2.75
CA VAL A 145 11.04 21.18 -1.45
C VAL A 145 12.44 20.64 -1.40
N LYS A 146 13.20 21.01 -0.38
CA LYS A 146 14.58 20.57 -0.18
C LYS A 146 14.72 19.44 0.81
N HIS A 147 13.88 19.46 1.84
CA HIS A 147 13.95 18.47 2.91
C HIS A 147 12.58 17.87 3.17
N LEU A 148 12.52 16.54 3.16
CA LEU A 148 11.34 15.78 3.50
C LEU A 148 11.67 14.86 4.67
N SER A 149 11.00 15.06 5.80
CA SER A 149 11.10 14.20 6.98
C SER A 149 9.79 13.43 7.17
N VAL A 150 9.88 12.12 7.29
CA VAL A 150 8.74 11.22 7.45
C VAL A 150 8.99 10.30 8.63
N THR A 151 8.01 10.18 9.51
CA THR A 151 7.98 9.14 10.54
C THR A 151 6.74 8.27 10.33
N SER A 152 6.96 7.03 9.92
CA SER A 152 5.91 6.03 9.72
C SER A 152 5.66 5.28 11.02
N LEU A 153 4.40 5.20 11.44
CA LEU A 153 3.94 4.36 12.54
C LEU A 153 3.27 3.13 11.93
N LEU A 154 3.95 2.00 12.05
CA LEU A 154 3.58 0.76 11.38
C LEU A 154 2.69 -0.09 12.29
N PRO A 155 1.48 -0.48 11.84
CA PRO A 155 0.61 -1.39 12.57
C PRO A 155 1.15 -2.82 12.53
N ALA A 156 0.55 -3.71 13.33
CA ALA A 156 0.88 -5.13 13.30
C ALA A 156 0.62 -5.80 11.94
N SER A 157 -0.46 -5.38 11.26
CA SER A 157 -0.85 -5.84 9.92
C SER A 157 0.20 -5.54 8.83
N TYR A 158 1.02 -4.50 9.04
CA TYR A 158 2.13 -4.20 8.12
C TYR A 158 3.16 -5.33 8.04
N THR A 159 3.32 -6.10 9.12
CA THR A 159 4.23 -7.23 9.17
C THR A 159 3.56 -8.51 8.65
N SER A 160 2.43 -8.92 9.27
CA SER A 160 1.66 -10.11 8.87
C SER A 160 0.37 -10.24 9.71
N GLY A 161 -0.59 -11.06 9.25
CA GLY A 161 -1.77 -11.45 10.03
C GLY A 161 -1.40 -12.22 11.31
N GLU A 162 -0.31 -13.01 11.30
CA GLU A 162 0.21 -13.65 12.50
C GLU A 162 0.64 -12.62 13.56
N THR A 163 1.26 -11.52 13.15
CA THR A 163 1.66 -10.43 14.05
C THR A 163 0.44 -9.76 14.68
N VAL A 164 -0.65 -9.58 13.92
CA VAL A 164 -1.95 -9.08 14.43
C VAL A 164 -2.48 -10.03 15.52
N SER A 165 -2.55 -11.31 15.21
CA SER A 165 -3.03 -12.35 16.16
C SER A 165 -2.17 -12.41 17.42
N ARG A 166 -0.85 -12.29 17.28
CA ARG A 166 0.08 -12.26 18.41
C ARG A 166 -0.09 -11.02 19.28
N LEU A 167 -0.28 -9.83 18.68
CA LEU A 167 -0.56 -8.59 19.40
C LEU A 167 -1.85 -8.73 20.23
N ALA A 168 -2.92 -9.29 19.62
CA ALA A 168 -4.19 -9.52 20.31
C ALA A 168 -4.02 -10.49 21.49
N GLY A 169 -3.34 -11.62 21.27
CA GLY A 169 -3.07 -12.62 22.29
C GLY A 169 -2.25 -12.08 23.47
N GLN A 170 -1.16 -11.35 23.19
CA GLN A 170 -0.32 -10.73 24.22
C GLN A 170 -1.10 -9.66 25.01
N THR A 171 -1.93 -8.86 24.32
CA THR A 171 -2.78 -7.86 24.96
C THR A 171 -3.74 -8.52 25.96
N ALA A 172 -4.43 -9.59 25.52
CA ALA A 172 -5.34 -10.34 26.38
C ALA A 172 -4.63 -10.98 27.58
N GLN A 173 -3.46 -11.57 27.39
CA GLN A 173 -2.68 -12.16 28.47
C GLN A 173 -2.29 -11.11 29.52
N LEU A 174 -1.73 -9.97 29.10
CA LEU A 174 -1.29 -8.92 30.01
C LEU A 174 -2.44 -8.30 30.80
N LEU A 175 -3.58 -8.07 30.17
CA LEU A 175 -4.79 -7.55 30.83
C LEU A 175 -5.35 -8.53 31.87
N ASN A 176 -5.11 -9.82 31.72
CA ASN A 176 -5.51 -10.86 32.68
C ASN A 176 -4.39 -11.20 33.68
N GLY A 177 -3.29 -10.45 33.71
CA GLY A 177 -2.17 -10.70 34.63
C GLY A 177 -1.36 -11.97 34.32
N ILE A 178 -1.48 -12.50 33.09
CA ILE A 178 -0.75 -13.66 32.63
C ILE A 178 0.58 -13.18 32.04
N PRO A 179 1.76 -13.67 32.53
CA PRO A 179 3.04 -13.27 31.99
C PRO A 179 3.21 -13.75 30.55
N LEU A 180 3.90 -12.94 29.75
CA LEU A 180 4.28 -13.31 28.39
C LEU A 180 5.47 -14.29 28.41
N ASP A 181 5.60 -15.06 27.31
CA ASP A 181 6.79 -15.85 27.05
C ASP A 181 7.99 -14.92 26.81
N GLU A 182 9.03 -15.04 27.64
CA GLU A 182 10.24 -14.22 27.58
C GLU A 182 11.06 -14.43 26.28
N THR A 183 10.81 -15.52 25.55
CA THR A 183 11.48 -15.81 24.28
C THR A 183 10.85 -15.08 23.11
N GLN A 184 9.65 -14.55 23.27
CA GLN A 184 8.92 -13.80 22.24
C GLN A 184 9.07 -12.29 22.42
N GLN A 185 9.25 -11.60 21.29
CA GLN A 185 9.22 -10.15 21.29
C GLN A 185 7.86 -9.65 21.79
N ARG A 186 7.89 -8.79 22.80
CA ARG A 186 6.69 -8.12 23.30
C ARG A 186 6.23 -7.09 22.26
N LEU A 187 4.98 -7.21 21.81
CA LEU A 187 4.31 -6.27 20.91
C LEU A 187 3.31 -5.41 21.68
N ALA A 188 2.58 -6.02 22.63
CA ALA A 188 1.53 -5.34 23.38
C ALA A 188 2.11 -4.26 24.30
N PHE A 189 1.60 -3.02 24.11
CA PHE A 189 1.99 -1.83 24.89
C PHE A 189 3.46 -1.42 24.74
N ASP A 190 4.09 -1.77 23.61
CA ASP A 190 5.49 -1.42 23.34
C ASP A 190 5.67 -0.88 21.91
N VAL A 191 6.79 -0.21 21.65
CA VAL A 191 7.14 0.38 20.34
C VAL A 191 8.58 0.03 19.97
N PHE A 192 8.83 -0.20 18.68
CA PHE A 192 10.15 -0.61 18.19
C PHE A 192 10.56 0.18 16.95
N PRO A 193 11.81 0.65 16.89
CA PRO A 193 12.36 1.16 15.64
C PRO A 193 12.46 0.02 14.61
N GLN A 194 12.12 0.33 13.37
CA GLN A 194 12.26 -0.56 12.22
C GLN A 194 13.25 0.05 11.22
N SER A 195 13.96 -0.80 10.47
CA SER A 195 14.82 -0.32 9.39
C SER A 195 13.99 0.23 8.24
N SER A 196 14.39 1.39 7.73
CA SER A 196 13.76 2.08 6.61
C SER A 196 14.79 2.56 5.57
N ASP A 197 16.04 2.14 5.69
CA ASP A 197 17.16 2.64 4.89
C ASP A 197 16.91 2.64 3.36
N PRO A 198 16.32 1.60 2.73
CA PRO A 198 16.10 1.63 1.29
C PRO A 198 14.96 2.56 0.86
N LEU A 199 14.04 2.93 1.76
CA LEU A 199 12.81 3.64 1.41
C LEU A 199 13.05 5.12 1.08
N ALA A 200 14.03 5.76 1.74
CA ALA A 200 14.39 7.14 1.42
C ALA A 200 14.86 7.29 -0.04
N MET A 201 15.63 6.31 -0.54
CA MET A 201 16.07 6.29 -1.93
C MET A 201 14.88 6.06 -2.89
N GLN A 202 13.90 5.25 -2.51
CA GLN A 202 12.68 5.09 -3.32
C GLN A 202 11.91 6.41 -3.43
N VAL A 203 11.77 7.18 -2.34
CA VAL A 203 11.15 8.51 -2.37
C VAL A 203 11.90 9.44 -3.30
N GLN A 204 13.24 9.49 -3.22
CA GLN A 204 14.07 10.31 -4.10
C GLN A 204 13.98 9.92 -5.57
N SER A 205 13.71 8.64 -5.90
CA SER A 205 13.54 8.20 -7.30
C SER A 205 12.30 8.82 -7.97
N PHE A 206 11.24 9.11 -7.21
CA PHE A 206 10.07 9.84 -7.71
C PHE A 206 10.35 11.35 -7.90
N PHE A 207 11.14 11.93 -7.02
CA PHE A 207 11.42 13.37 -6.98
C PHE A 207 12.93 13.61 -6.83
N PRO A 208 13.70 13.50 -7.93
CA PRO A 208 15.16 13.65 -7.90
C PRO A 208 15.65 15.03 -7.40
N GLN A 209 14.77 16.03 -7.41
CA GLN A 209 15.07 17.38 -6.89
C GLN A 209 15.12 17.45 -5.35
N LEU A 210 14.64 16.45 -4.63
CA LEU A 210 14.74 16.39 -3.18
C LEU A 210 16.20 16.21 -2.76
N GLU A 211 16.76 17.20 -2.07
CA GLU A 211 18.15 17.16 -1.61
C GLU A 211 18.33 16.22 -0.41
N ASN A 212 17.32 16.16 0.46
CA ASN A 212 17.39 15.37 1.68
C ASN A 212 16.05 14.73 2.04
N VAL A 213 16.04 13.40 2.13
CA VAL A 213 14.89 12.61 2.57
C VAL A 213 15.29 11.80 3.81
N VAL A 214 14.57 12.01 4.89
CA VAL A 214 14.73 11.24 6.13
C VAL A 214 13.44 10.49 6.39
N LEU A 215 13.52 9.16 6.41
CA LEU A 215 12.38 8.30 6.68
C LEU A 215 12.69 7.40 7.87
N HIS A 216 11.88 7.54 8.92
CA HIS A 216 11.92 6.69 10.10
C HIS A 216 10.69 5.80 10.13
N ALA A 217 10.86 4.56 10.58
CA ALA A 217 9.79 3.62 10.78
C ALA A 217 9.79 3.12 12.23
N VAL A 218 8.59 3.10 12.83
CA VAL A 218 8.37 2.66 14.20
C VAL A 218 7.18 1.71 14.22
N GLN A 219 7.36 0.49 14.66
CA GLN A 219 6.26 -0.42 14.91
C GLN A 219 5.54 -0.01 16.19
N VAL A 220 4.21 0.11 16.10
CA VAL A 220 3.33 0.52 17.20
C VAL A 220 2.30 -0.56 17.53
N PRO A 221 1.76 -0.61 18.76
CA PRO A 221 0.78 -1.60 19.18
C PRO A 221 -0.64 -1.28 18.67
N VAL A 222 -0.75 -1.09 17.36
CA VAL A 222 -1.98 -0.85 16.61
C VAL A 222 -2.20 -2.03 15.67
N PHE A 223 -3.42 -2.49 15.51
CA PHE A 223 -3.71 -3.66 14.68
C PHE A 223 -3.60 -3.37 13.20
N TYR A 224 -4.32 -2.34 12.72
CA TYR A 224 -4.46 -1.94 11.32
C TYR A 224 -4.35 -0.43 11.18
N GLY A 225 -3.99 0.05 10.01
CA GLY A 225 -3.93 1.46 9.66
C GLY A 225 -2.56 2.08 9.91
N MET A 226 -1.82 2.31 8.82
CA MET A 226 -0.52 2.98 8.85
C MET A 226 -0.70 4.49 8.94
N SER A 227 0.05 5.10 9.83
CA SER A 227 0.08 6.56 10.00
C SER A 227 1.45 7.12 9.68
N GLN A 228 1.49 8.35 9.14
CA GLN A 228 2.77 9.04 8.95
C GLN A 228 2.68 10.48 9.44
N LYS A 229 3.68 10.93 10.17
CA LYS A 229 3.96 12.35 10.41
C LYS A 229 4.95 12.83 9.35
N VAL A 230 4.52 13.78 8.53
CA VAL A 230 5.29 14.31 7.42
C VAL A 230 5.63 15.78 7.69
N THR A 231 6.86 16.19 7.40
CA THR A 231 7.31 17.58 7.40
C THR A 231 8.10 17.83 6.12
N ALA A 232 7.64 18.79 5.34
CA ALA A 232 8.30 19.25 4.12
C ALA A 232 8.77 20.68 4.29
N LEU A 233 10.07 20.92 4.03
CA LEU A 233 10.69 22.24 4.14
C LEU A 233 11.08 22.74 2.75
N CYS A 234 10.77 24.00 2.47
CA CYS A 234 11.02 24.71 1.23
C CYS A 234 11.96 25.89 1.45
N ASP A 235 12.44 26.50 0.37
CA ASP A 235 13.22 27.75 0.46
C ASP A 235 12.35 28.98 0.67
N TYR A 236 11.07 28.88 0.36
CA TYR A 236 10.10 29.98 0.36
C TYR A 236 8.89 29.63 1.21
N SER A 237 8.14 30.66 1.62
CA SER A 237 6.87 30.46 2.33
C SER A 237 5.88 29.70 1.44
N LEU A 238 5.24 28.68 2.01
CA LEU A 238 4.22 27.89 1.35
C LEU A 238 2.83 28.55 1.52
N GLU A 239 2.06 28.59 0.44
CA GLU A 239 0.63 28.95 0.48
C GLU A 239 -0.17 27.71 0.92
N MET A 240 -0.48 27.64 2.22
CA MET A 240 -1.12 26.47 2.82
C MET A 240 -2.51 26.20 2.23
N GLU A 241 -3.30 27.25 1.98
CA GLU A 241 -4.64 27.17 1.41
C GLU A 241 -4.61 26.51 0.03
N ARG A 242 -3.65 26.88 -0.81
CA ARG A 242 -3.46 26.25 -2.12
C ARG A 242 -3.12 24.77 -2.01
N GLN A 243 -2.26 24.39 -1.08
CA GLN A 243 -1.92 22.98 -0.87
C GLN A 243 -3.14 22.17 -0.41
N ILE A 244 -3.97 22.72 0.44
CA ILE A 244 -5.22 22.09 0.87
C ILE A 244 -6.18 21.90 -0.31
N GLU A 245 -6.33 22.91 -1.17
CA GLU A 245 -7.14 22.81 -2.39
C GLU A 245 -6.65 21.69 -3.31
N LEU A 246 -5.33 21.54 -3.49
CA LEU A 246 -4.75 20.48 -4.31
C LEU A 246 -5.04 19.08 -3.72
N TRP A 247 -4.98 18.92 -2.42
CA TRP A 247 -5.40 17.66 -1.78
C TRP A 247 -6.88 17.38 -2.00
N GLN A 248 -7.75 18.37 -1.86
CA GLN A 248 -9.20 18.21 -2.05
C GLN A 248 -9.58 17.89 -3.52
N GLN A 249 -8.75 18.27 -4.49
CA GLN A 249 -8.93 17.92 -5.90
C GLN A 249 -8.50 16.50 -6.25
N ASN A 250 -7.66 15.87 -5.42
CA ASN A 250 -7.23 14.50 -5.67
C ASN A 250 -8.31 13.50 -5.18
N PRO A 251 -8.88 12.66 -6.06
CA PRO A 251 -9.96 11.73 -5.71
C PRO A 251 -9.54 10.67 -4.68
N LEU A 252 -8.25 10.42 -4.55
CA LEU A 252 -7.69 9.42 -3.62
C LEU A 252 -7.41 9.99 -2.23
N ILE A 253 -7.55 11.32 -2.03
CA ILE A 253 -7.23 12.00 -0.80
C ILE A 253 -8.49 12.58 -0.15
N GLN A 254 -8.60 12.42 1.16
CA GLN A 254 -9.57 13.10 2.00
C GLN A 254 -8.83 14.03 2.97
N TYR A 255 -9.09 15.34 2.83
CA TYR A 255 -8.59 16.33 3.79
C TYR A 255 -9.59 16.51 4.93
N ASP A 256 -9.13 16.33 6.16
CA ASP A 256 -9.91 16.49 7.40
C ASP A 256 -9.40 17.71 8.18
N ALA A 257 -10.15 18.81 8.11
CA ALA A 257 -9.77 20.09 8.75
C ALA A 257 -10.02 20.11 10.26
N GLU A 258 -11.09 19.47 10.72
CA GLU A 258 -11.61 19.62 12.08
C GLU A 258 -11.07 18.57 13.05
N GLN A 259 -10.69 17.41 12.56
CA GLN A 259 -10.32 16.27 13.37
C GLN A 259 -9.03 15.61 12.87
N VAL A 260 -8.12 15.28 13.79
CA VAL A 260 -6.98 14.40 13.48
C VAL A 260 -7.49 12.98 13.34
N ILE A 261 -7.31 12.39 12.15
CA ILE A 261 -7.72 11.02 11.87
C ILE A 261 -6.67 10.06 12.41
N THR A 262 -7.09 9.17 13.29
CA THR A 262 -6.24 8.08 13.81
C THR A 262 -6.55 6.77 13.07
N PRO A 263 -5.70 5.75 13.17
CA PRO A 263 -5.99 4.42 12.60
C PRO A 263 -7.35 3.86 13.02
N VAL A 264 -7.74 4.05 14.28
CA VAL A 264 -9.05 3.59 14.80
C VAL A 264 -10.20 4.34 14.11
N ILE A 265 -10.13 5.67 14.07
CA ILE A 265 -11.16 6.50 13.41
C ILE A 265 -11.25 6.17 11.92
N ASN A 266 -10.12 5.96 11.25
CA ASN A 266 -10.09 5.52 9.85
C ASN A 266 -10.82 4.19 9.68
N GLY A 267 -10.48 3.17 10.47
CA GLY A 267 -11.12 1.86 10.39
C GLY A 267 -12.62 1.89 10.71
N GLU A 268 -13.06 2.75 11.65
CA GLU A 268 -14.49 2.93 11.94
C GLU A 268 -15.25 3.57 10.77
N ARG A 269 -14.64 4.52 10.06
CA ARG A 269 -15.21 5.15 8.86
C ARG A 269 -15.27 4.17 7.69
N GLU A 270 -14.19 3.48 7.40
CA GLU A 270 -14.10 2.54 6.26
C GLU A 270 -15.07 1.35 6.39
N ASN A 271 -15.45 0.94 7.60
CA ASN A 271 -16.47 -0.10 7.80
C ASN A 271 -17.87 0.29 7.32
N GLY A 272 -18.12 1.59 7.05
CA GLY A 272 -19.38 2.12 6.55
C GLY A 272 -19.35 2.66 5.13
N GLU A 273 -18.17 2.82 4.54
CA GLU A 273 -17.98 3.49 3.24
C GLU A 273 -17.33 2.54 2.22
N ALA A 274 -17.81 2.60 0.97
CA ALA A 274 -17.22 1.87 -0.14
C ALA A 274 -15.87 2.46 -0.61
N ASP A 275 -15.66 3.77 -0.39
CA ASP A 275 -14.48 4.51 -0.86
C ASP A 275 -13.41 4.60 0.23
N VAL A 276 -12.38 3.79 0.13
CA VAL A 276 -11.17 3.93 0.94
C VAL A 276 -10.30 5.06 0.39
N LYS A 277 -9.76 5.91 1.30
CA LYS A 277 -8.97 7.09 0.93
C LYS A 277 -7.76 7.27 1.84
N LEU A 278 -6.78 8.02 1.34
CA LEU A 278 -5.72 8.56 2.18
C LEU A 278 -6.24 9.79 2.92
N HIS A 279 -6.33 9.71 4.25
CA HIS A 279 -6.71 10.84 5.08
C HIS A 279 -5.52 11.74 5.39
N ILE A 280 -5.67 13.06 5.19
CA ILE A 280 -4.71 14.08 5.59
C ILE A 280 -5.37 14.99 6.62
N SER A 281 -4.72 15.15 7.78
CA SER A 281 -5.23 15.94 8.90
C SER A 281 -4.09 16.55 9.71
N GLY A 282 -4.40 17.32 10.76
CA GLY A 282 -3.41 17.90 11.68
C GLY A 282 -2.36 18.74 10.95
N VAL A 283 -2.78 19.50 9.94
CA VAL A 283 -1.93 20.35 9.12
C VAL A 283 -1.51 21.59 9.90
N SER A 284 -0.24 21.95 9.83
CA SER A 284 0.32 23.12 10.49
C SER A 284 1.46 23.71 9.68
N ALA A 285 1.55 25.04 9.69
CA ALA A 285 2.72 25.74 9.15
C ALA A 285 3.93 25.49 10.06
N VAL A 286 5.08 25.29 9.44
CA VAL A 286 6.40 25.33 10.09
C VAL A 286 7.24 26.38 9.40
N GLU A 287 8.39 26.75 9.97
CA GLU A 287 9.28 27.71 9.34
C GLU A 287 9.68 27.22 7.94
N ASN A 288 9.27 27.97 6.91
CA ASN A 288 9.50 27.66 5.50
C ASN A 288 8.95 26.29 5.06
N GLY A 289 7.77 25.89 5.55
CA GLY A 289 7.23 24.59 5.15
C GLY A 289 5.90 24.23 5.77
N ILE A 290 5.56 22.97 5.66
CA ILE A 290 4.31 22.39 6.14
C ILE A 290 4.57 21.10 6.91
N SER A 291 3.81 20.87 7.95
CA SER A 291 3.78 19.59 8.66
C SER A 291 2.34 19.09 8.73
N PHE A 292 2.13 17.80 8.47
CA PHE A 292 0.82 17.20 8.46
C PHE A 292 0.87 15.72 8.88
N TRP A 293 -0.29 15.16 9.09
CA TRP A 293 -0.51 13.78 9.48
C TRP A 293 -1.29 13.05 8.40
N THR A 294 -0.87 11.83 8.05
CA THR A 294 -1.60 10.99 7.10
C THR A 294 -1.96 9.65 7.74
N VAL A 295 -3.10 9.10 7.36
CA VAL A 295 -3.56 7.77 7.75
C VAL A 295 -4.26 7.08 6.58
N ALA A 296 -3.95 5.82 6.38
CA ALA A 296 -4.71 4.91 5.53
C ALA A 296 -4.53 3.46 6.04
N ASP A 297 -5.47 2.59 5.73
CA ASP A 297 -5.23 1.14 5.87
C ASP A 297 -4.25 0.71 4.77
N GLU A 298 -3.05 0.27 5.16
CA GLU A 298 -1.98 -0.03 4.23
C GLU A 298 -2.31 -1.22 3.32
N GLN A 299 -3.10 -2.17 3.79
CA GLN A 299 -3.50 -3.33 2.98
C GLN A 299 -4.69 -3.01 2.08
N ARG A 300 -5.73 -2.35 2.62
CA ARG A 300 -6.92 -2.01 1.83
C ARG A 300 -6.66 -0.88 0.85
N PHE A 301 -6.07 0.23 1.29
CA PHE A 301 -5.84 1.39 0.45
C PHE A 301 -4.55 1.27 -0.36
N ASN A 302 -3.37 1.22 0.33
CA ASN A 302 -2.07 1.34 -0.35
C ASN A 302 -1.75 0.14 -1.25
N ILE A 303 -2.26 -1.05 -0.95
CA ILE A 303 -1.97 -2.27 -1.70
C ILE A 303 -3.17 -2.67 -2.57
N ALA A 304 -4.30 -3.04 -1.98
CA ALA A 304 -5.42 -3.62 -2.73
C ALA A 304 -6.10 -2.57 -3.63
N PHE A 305 -6.57 -1.47 -3.07
CA PHE A 305 -7.30 -0.46 -3.83
C PHE A 305 -6.43 0.22 -4.89
N LEU A 306 -5.22 0.68 -4.52
CA LEU A 306 -4.29 1.28 -5.50
C LEU A 306 -3.82 0.26 -6.54
N GLY A 307 -3.68 -1.02 -6.18
CA GLY A 307 -3.43 -2.10 -7.14
C GLY A 307 -4.53 -2.24 -8.18
N VAL A 308 -5.80 -2.17 -7.76
CA VAL A 308 -6.94 -2.20 -8.70
C VAL A 308 -6.99 -0.91 -9.54
N LYS A 309 -6.69 0.26 -8.97
CA LYS A 309 -6.57 1.51 -9.75
C LYS A 309 -5.44 1.43 -10.78
N LEU A 310 -4.35 0.78 -10.45
CA LEU A 310 -3.24 0.52 -11.39
C LEU A 310 -3.70 -0.42 -12.53
N LEU A 311 -4.46 -1.48 -12.21
CA LEU A 311 -5.09 -2.35 -13.21
C LEU A 311 -6.02 -1.57 -14.15
N GLU A 312 -6.88 -0.70 -13.60
CA GLU A 312 -7.77 0.16 -14.41
C GLU A 312 -6.98 1.07 -15.36
N GLY A 313 -5.83 1.61 -14.88
CA GLY A 313 -4.91 2.40 -15.71
C GLY A 313 -4.34 1.59 -16.87
N LEU A 314 -3.80 0.40 -16.59
CA LEU A 314 -3.28 -0.53 -17.61
C LEU A 314 -4.33 -0.93 -18.64
N TYR A 315 -5.53 -1.24 -18.18
CA TYR A 315 -6.63 -1.58 -19.07
C TYR A 315 -7.02 -0.43 -20.01
N ARG A 316 -6.97 0.82 -19.52
CA ARG A 316 -7.19 2.03 -20.36
C ARG A 316 -6.09 2.25 -21.39
N GLU A 317 -4.84 1.88 -21.08
CA GLU A 317 -3.71 1.94 -22.02
C GLU A 317 -3.72 0.80 -23.06
N GLY A 318 -4.59 -0.20 -22.89
CA GLY A 318 -4.81 -1.28 -23.87
C GLY A 318 -3.98 -2.55 -23.62
N TYR A 319 -3.46 -2.74 -22.42
CA TYR A 319 -2.81 -3.97 -22.01
C TYR A 319 -3.79 -5.10 -21.69
#